data_87ce33405a78eadbf78d791921f2cfe9
#
_entry.id   87ce33405a78eadbf78d791921f2cfe9
#
_cell.length_a   1.000
_cell.length_b   1.000
_cell.length_c   1.000
_cell.angle_alpha   90.00
_cell.angle_beta   90.00
_cell.angle_gamma   90.00
#
_symmetry.space_group_name_H-M   'P 1'
#
loop_
_entity.id
_entity.type
_entity.pdbx_description
1 polymer ?
#
loop_
_entity_poly.entity_id
_entity_poly.type
_entity_poly.pdbx_seq_one_letter_code
_entity_poly.pdbx_strand_id
1 'polypeptide(L)'
;MGNTKHTKEQIRERIQQKKLLFDGAFGTYYGGKYDTKQLPELANLEAPERVKEIHTEYLEAGAQILRTNTFAANSFCMDMSKEQIEETLRSGVRLAREAVAAWRERTGETKEVYIAGDIGQIPCDVLAQKDTLCREYEEICRIFLEEGVDFFVFETFSEMEEILPAIKMIGEQAFITVQFSVNQFGYSNAGLSARKLLQRAGAIKEIDAVGFNCGVGPSHMYRILQTLYKPADKFLTALPNAGYPQMVTGRMIFTGDNREYFVDRMQQMIALGVDMAGGCCGTTPEYIADLAGKLDFTQYPQAQEKAEPEKKQVGTEDHSFYCKKEAEGGKKLIAVELAPPMGIDDEKLMDAAHLLQRSGVDVLTFPDSPSGRTRADSILMAEKVARETGMCVMPHICCRDKNAIAMRSQLLGAYINGIHNFLVITGDPIPSLVRTTVKSVFNFDSVGLMQILADMNEEQFAQAPVSYGGAINQGRRNLEVEIGRVKKKMAAGATFFLTQPISTKESADRVRRIKEETGARILCGIMPFVSLKNATFMKNEMAGIDVTDEVLARYRADMTREEGEQAGIQLAKEVIAMTEDFADGYYFSFPFNRVTMLEKILD
;
A
#
# COMPACT_ATOMS: atom_id res chain seq x y z
N MET A 1 1.36 37.09 28.67
CA MET A 1 0.83 35.95 29.43
C MET A 1 1.13 34.73 28.57
N GLY A 2 1.95 33.81 29.07
CA GLY A 2 2.36 32.64 28.28
C GLY A 2 1.17 31.81 27.87
N ASN A 3 1.14 31.39 26.63
CA ASN A 3 0.15 30.46 26.09
C ASN A 3 0.40 29.12 26.83
N THR A 4 -0.40 28.81 27.86
CA THR A 4 -0.32 27.52 28.52
C THR A 4 -0.79 26.47 27.53
N LYS A 5 0.09 25.53 27.19
CA LYS A 5 -0.22 24.35 26.39
C LYS A 5 -1.45 23.64 26.97
N HIS A 6 -2.44 23.34 26.13
CA HIS A 6 -3.58 22.53 26.54
C HIS A 6 -3.16 21.07 26.67
N THR A 7 -3.64 20.38 27.72
CA THR A 7 -3.37 18.94 27.82
C THR A 7 -4.25 18.15 26.87
N LYS A 8 -3.82 16.96 26.52
CA LYS A 8 -4.57 16.00 25.71
C LYS A 8 -6.00 15.79 26.25
N GLU A 9 -6.14 15.63 27.57
CA GLU A 9 -7.44 15.44 28.25
C GLU A 9 -8.34 16.66 28.11
N GLN A 10 -7.80 17.86 28.30
CA GLN A 10 -8.57 19.11 28.11
C GLN A 10 -9.12 19.25 26.70
N ILE A 11 -8.31 18.90 25.70
CA ILE A 11 -8.74 18.92 24.30
C ILE A 11 -9.84 17.87 24.08
N ARG A 12 -9.67 16.65 24.58
CA ARG A 12 -10.69 15.59 24.46
C ARG A 12 -12.01 15.99 25.11
N GLU A 13 -11.98 16.52 26.32
CA GLU A 13 -13.16 17.05 27.02
C GLU A 13 -13.83 18.17 26.23
N ARG A 14 -13.02 19.04 25.63
CA ARG A 14 -13.53 20.16 24.81
C ARG A 14 -14.26 19.68 23.57
N ILE A 15 -13.70 18.70 22.84
CA ILE A 15 -14.34 18.13 21.63
C ILE A 15 -15.63 17.39 22.00
N GLN A 16 -15.70 16.74 23.17
CA GLN A 16 -16.92 16.10 23.66
C GLN A 16 -18.04 17.10 23.98
N GLN A 17 -17.70 18.32 24.37
CA GLN A 17 -18.67 19.38 24.65
C GLN A 17 -19.09 20.15 23.42
N LYS A 18 -18.17 20.40 22.48
CA LYS A 18 -18.39 21.18 21.28
C LYS A 18 -17.40 20.76 20.19
N LYS A 19 -17.91 20.53 18.99
CA LYS A 19 -17.09 20.25 17.81
C LYS A 19 -16.17 21.43 17.52
N LEU A 20 -14.99 21.12 16.94
CA LEU A 20 -13.98 22.14 16.62
C LEU A 20 -13.88 22.38 15.10
N LEU A 21 -13.52 23.59 14.75
CA LEU A 21 -13.32 24.02 13.38
C LEU A 21 -11.83 24.24 13.10
N PHE A 22 -11.28 23.45 12.17
CA PHE A 22 -9.98 23.68 11.57
C PHE A 22 -10.01 24.89 10.63
N ASP A 23 -8.85 25.41 10.30
CA ASP A 23 -8.62 26.32 9.21
C ASP A 23 -8.87 25.66 7.84
N GLY A 24 -8.63 26.44 6.77
CA GLY A 24 -8.67 25.99 5.39
C GLY A 24 -7.28 25.70 4.81
N ALA A 25 -7.18 25.79 3.49
CA ALA A 25 -5.95 25.57 2.77
C ALA A 25 -4.90 26.64 3.06
N PHE A 26 -3.71 26.25 3.51
CA PHE A 26 -2.60 27.19 3.58
C PHE A 26 -1.92 27.33 2.19
N GLY A 27 -1.40 26.24 1.64
CA GLY A 27 -0.56 26.27 0.43
C GLY A 27 -1.25 26.82 -0.82
N THR A 28 -2.44 26.32 -1.15
CA THR A 28 -3.18 26.81 -2.33
C THR A 28 -3.68 28.25 -2.15
N TYR A 29 -4.02 28.63 -0.92
CA TYR A 29 -4.41 30.00 -0.62
C TYR A 29 -3.23 30.97 -0.70
N TYR A 30 -2.07 30.61 -0.10
CA TYR A 30 -0.83 31.38 -0.20
C TYR A 30 -0.42 31.59 -1.66
N GLY A 31 -0.38 30.50 -2.45
CA GLY A 31 0.00 30.56 -3.86
C GLY A 31 -0.93 31.44 -4.70
N GLY A 32 -2.24 31.38 -4.42
CA GLY A 32 -3.25 32.25 -5.09
C GLY A 32 -3.15 33.70 -4.69
N LYS A 33 -3.05 33.95 -3.38
CA LYS A 33 -3.05 35.33 -2.81
C LYS A 33 -1.81 36.12 -3.21
N TYR A 34 -0.63 35.50 -3.20
CA TYR A 34 0.65 36.16 -3.48
C TYR A 34 1.21 35.90 -4.88
N ASP A 35 0.43 35.25 -5.74
CA ASP A 35 0.83 34.87 -7.11
C ASP A 35 2.21 34.21 -7.20
N THR A 36 2.46 33.22 -6.33
CA THR A 36 3.73 32.51 -6.22
C THR A 36 3.59 31.00 -6.46
N LYS A 37 4.69 30.36 -6.94
CA LYS A 37 4.83 28.89 -7.07
C LYS A 37 5.83 28.33 -6.05
N GLN A 38 6.41 29.17 -5.21
CA GLN A 38 7.33 28.73 -4.16
C GLN A 38 6.58 27.88 -3.12
N LEU A 39 7.32 27.00 -2.47
CA LEU A 39 6.80 26.28 -1.31
C LEU A 39 6.40 27.28 -0.23
N PRO A 40 5.17 27.21 0.29
CA PRO A 40 4.70 28.14 1.33
C PRO A 40 5.57 28.14 2.58
N GLU A 41 6.18 27.00 2.92
CA GLU A 41 7.02 26.81 4.10
C GLU A 41 8.26 27.73 4.10
N LEU A 42 8.78 28.07 2.91
CA LEU A 42 9.89 29.03 2.78
C LEU A 42 9.51 30.42 3.34
N ALA A 43 8.23 30.78 3.26
CA ALA A 43 7.76 32.06 3.79
C ALA A 43 7.88 32.16 5.31
N ASN A 44 8.03 31.06 6.04
CA ASN A 44 8.28 31.10 7.48
C ASN A 44 9.58 31.87 7.81
N LEU A 45 10.54 31.83 6.91
CA LEU A 45 11.83 32.53 7.04
C LEU A 45 11.92 33.80 6.16
N GLU A 46 11.41 33.72 4.92
CA GLU A 46 11.58 34.77 3.91
C GLU A 46 10.49 35.85 3.95
N ALA A 47 9.25 35.51 4.36
CA ALA A 47 8.12 36.42 4.36
C ALA A 47 7.16 36.16 5.54
N PRO A 48 7.64 36.21 6.81
CA PRO A 48 6.87 35.81 8.00
C PRO A 48 5.56 36.61 8.16
N GLU A 49 5.51 37.86 7.73
CA GLU A 49 4.30 38.66 7.82
C GLU A 49 3.15 38.11 6.96
N ARG A 50 3.46 37.49 5.79
CA ARG A 50 2.46 36.84 4.95
C ARG A 50 1.86 35.62 5.61
N VAL A 51 2.69 34.87 6.34
CA VAL A 51 2.24 33.70 7.12
C VAL A 51 1.30 34.14 8.23
N LYS A 52 1.67 35.16 9.00
CA LYS A 52 0.83 35.73 10.06
C LYS A 52 -0.47 36.31 9.52
N GLU A 53 -0.44 36.96 8.37
CA GLU A 53 -1.64 37.47 7.71
C GLU A 53 -2.65 36.34 7.42
N ILE A 54 -2.21 35.25 6.81
CA ILE A 54 -3.09 34.12 6.49
C ILE A 54 -3.66 33.48 7.78
N HIS A 55 -2.84 33.26 8.80
CA HIS A 55 -3.33 32.75 10.07
C HIS A 55 -4.38 33.69 10.70
N THR A 56 -4.14 34.98 10.62
CA THR A 56 -5.08 36.00 11.13
C THR A 56 -6.42 35.96 10.37
N GLU A 57 -6.39 35.82 9.05
CA GLU A 57 -7.62 35.72 8.24
C GLU A 57 -8.44 34.48 8.61
N TYR A 58 -7.79 33.35 8.88
CA TYR A 58 -8.49 32.13 9.35
C TYR A 58 -9.03 32.28 10.77
N LEU A 59 -8.35 33.01 11.66
CA LEU A 59 -8.87 33.35 13.00
C LEU A 59 -10.12 34.24 12.89
N GLU A 60 -10.09 35.27 12.03
CA GLU A 60 -11.23 36.12 11.75
C GLU A 60 -12.42 35.36 11.15
N ALA A 61 -12.12 34.34 10.34
CA ALA A 61 -13.10 33.42 9.80
C ALA A 61 -13.68 32.45 10.83
N GLY A 62 -13.13 32.40 12.04
CA GLY A 62 -13.65 31.59 13.13
C GLY A 62 -12.98 30.23 13.34
N ALA A 63 -11.85 29.98 12.68
CA ALA A 63 -11.05 28.78 12.94
C ALA A 63 -10.61 28.71 14.40
N GLN A 64 -10.64 27.50 14.98
CA GLN A 64 -10.23 27.22 16.33
C GLN A 64 -8.95 26.37 16.37
N ILE A 65 -8.67 25.60 15.33
CA ILE A 65 -7.43 24.84 15.16
C ILE A 65 -6.69 25.42 13.97
N LEU A 66 -5.51 26.00 14.23
CA LEU A 66 -4.61 26.51 13.19
C LEU A 66 -3.50 25.50 12.93
N ARG A 67 -3.42 24.99 11.69
CA ARG A 67 -2.28 24.18 11.23
C ARG A 67 -1.11 25.13 10.96
N THR A 68 0.06 24.77 11.47
CA THR A 68 1.30 25.50 11.17
C THR A 68 1.63 25.40 9.67
N ASN A 69 2.36 26.38 9.14
CA ASN A 69 2.82 26.34 7.75
C ASN A 69 4.05 25.42 7.61
N THR A 70 3.88 24.11 7.79
CA THR A 70 4.97 23.13 7.91
C THR A 70 4.71 21.81 7.19
N PHE A 71 3.63 21.69 6.42
CA PHE A 71 3.22 20.47 5.72
C PHE A 71 4.36 19.81 4.92
N ALA A 72 5.12 20.58 4.16
CA ALA A 72 6.23 20.10 3.34
C ALA A 72 7.62 20.47 3.90
N ALA A 73 7.71 20.83 5.20
CA ALA A 73 8.96 21.18 5.84
C ALA A 73 9.80 19.92 6.18
N ASN A 74 10.37 19.31 5.15
CA ASN A 74 11.15 18.09 5.24
C ASN A 74 12.28 18.06 4.20
N SER A 75 13.24 17.13 4.37
CA SER A 75 14.44 17.01 3.54
C SER A 75 14.18 16.63 2.08
N PHE A 76 12.99 16.08 1.79
CA PHE A 76 12.60 15.68 0.44
C PHE A 76 12.02 16.82 -0.39
N CYS A 77 11.25 17.68 0.27
CA CYS A 77 10.54 18.79 -0.38
C CYS A 77 11.37 20.06 -0.41
N MET A 78 12.26 20.24 0.58
CA MET A 78 13.09 21.45 0.72
C MET A 78 14.55 21.12 0.45
N ASP A 79 15.15 21.83 -0.51
CA ASP A 79 16.61 21.77 -0.78
C ASP A 79 17.37 22.69 0.21
N MET A 80 17.32 22.29 1.49
CA MET A 80 17.86 23.04 2.62
C MET A 80 18.66 22.15 3.57
N SER A 81 19.52 22.77 4.40
CA SER A 81 20.20 22.04 5.47
C SER A 81 19.22 21.61 6.57
N LYS A 82 19.61 20.63 7.38
CA LYS A 82 18.80 20.18 8.51
C LYS A 82 18.46 21.31 9.49
N GLU A 83 19.41 22.18 9.75
CA GLU A 83 19.28 23.32 10.66
C GLU A 83 18.26 24.34 10.10
N GLN A 84 18.25 24.52 8.79
CA GLN A 84 17.28 25.40 8.13
C GLN A 84 15.86 24.81 8.15
N ILE A 85 15.73 23.50 7.96
CA ILE A 85 14.45 22.80 8.07
C ILE A 85 13.93 22.89 9.52
N GLU A 86 14.79 22.65 10.50
CA GLU A 86 14.45 22.80 11.92
C GLU A 86 13.97 24.23 12.24
N GLU A 87 14.70 25.26 11.77
CA GLU A 87 14.28 26.66 11.97
C GLU A 87 12.96 26.97 11.26
N THR A 88 12.72 26.38 10.08
CA THR A 88 11.43 26.51 9.35
C THR A 88 10.28 25.95 10.15
N LEU A 89 10.45 24.75 10.77
CA LEU A 89 9.45 24.11 11.63
C LEU A 89 9.16 24.97 12.87
N ARG A 90 10.20 25.39 13.58
CA ARG A 90 10.08 26.24 14.78
C ARG A 90 9.44 27.59 14.46
N SER A 91 9.85 28.22 13.35
CA SER A 91 9.24 29.49 12.88
C SER A 91 7.76 29.31 12.56
N GLY A 92 7.36 28.21 11.90
CA GLY A 92 5.95 27.93 11.62
C GLY A 92 5.08 27.94 12.89
N VAL A 93 5.55 27.29 13.96
CA VAL A 93 4.84 27.30 15.26
C VAL A 93 4.83 28.69 15.88
N ARG A 94 5.98 29.38 15.88
CA ARG A 94 6.10 30.75 16.44
C ARG A 94 5.17 31.73 15.75
N LEU A 95 5.14 31.74 14.41
CA LEU A 95 4.31 32.64 13.61
C LEU A 95 2.81 32.42 13.84
N ALA A 96 2.38 31.16 13.96
CA ALA A 96 0.99 30.87 14.32
C ALA A 96 0.61 31.43 15.70
N ARG A 97 1.49 31.28 16.69
CA ARG A 97 1.28 31.86 18.03
C ARG A 97 1.29 33.39 18.03
N GLU A 98 2.19 34.01 17.30
CA GLU A 98 2.24 35.47 17.14
C GLU A 98 0.95 35.99 16.52
N ALA A 99 0.44 35.31 15.47
CA ALA A 99 -0.84 35.67 14.87
C ALA A 99 -2.01 35.61 15.86
N VAL A 100 -2.08 34.55 16.68
CA VAL A 100 -3.11 34.40 17.73
C VAL A 100 -2.98 35.50 18.77
N ALA A 101 -1.77 35.81 19.22
CA ALA A 101 -1.53 36.83 20.22
C ALA A 101 -1.93 38.25 19.71
N ALA A 102 -1.49 38.59 18.50
CA ALA A 102 -1.83 39.89 17.86
C ALA A 102 -3.34 40.02 17.58
N TRP A 103 -3.98 38.92 17.13
CA TRP A 103 -5.42 38.90 16.90
C TRP A 103 -6.21 39.14 18.19
N ARG A 104 -5.82 38.46 19.31
CA ARG A 104 -6.44 38.63 20.63
C ARG A 104 -6.25 40.06 21.16
N GLU A 105 -5.05 40.60 21.02
CA GLU A 105 -4.77 41.99 21.44
C GLU A 105 -5.63 42.99 20.67
N ARG A 106 -5.79 42.80 19.36
CA ARG A 106 -6.56 43.69 18.49
C ARG A 106 -8.07 43.60 18.71
N THR A 107 -8.59 42.39 18.94
CA THR A 107 -10.05 42.14 18.97
C THR A 107 -10.63 42.04 20.37
N GLY A 108 -9.82 41.80 21.38
CA GLY A 108 -10.27 41.46 22.74
C GLY A 108 -10.88 40.05 22.83
N GLU A 109 -10.76 39.21 21.80
CA GLU A 109 -11.38 37.87 21.73
C GLU A 109 -10.67 36.89 22.68
N THR A 110 -11.46 36.11 23.41
CA THR A 110 -10.98 35.15 24.42
C THR A 110 -11.22 33.69 24.04
N LYS A 111 -11.73 33.45 22.83
CA LYS A 111 -11.97 32.07 22.34
C LYS A 111 -10.70 31.23 22.41
N GLU A 112 -10.89 29.95 22.75
CA GLU A 112 -9.82 28.96 22.71
C GLU A 112 -9.38 28.74 21.25
N VAL A 113 -8.08 28.83 21.02
CA VAL A 113 -7.41 28.54 19.75
C VAL A 113 -6.27 27.58 20.05
N TYR A 114 -6.16 26.55 19.25
CA TYR A 114 -5.17 25.49 19.34
C TYR A 114 -4.18 25.60 18.18
N ILE A 115 -2.91 25.34 18.47
CA ILE A 115 -1.85 25.28 17.45
C ILE A 115 -1.57 23.82 17.10
N ALA A 116 -1.70 23.48 15.85
CA ALA A 116 -1.50 22.14 15.31
C ALA A 116 -0.20 22.08 14.49
N GLY A 117 0.77 21.30 14.96
CA GLY A 117 1.96 20.97 14.16
C GLY A 117 1.53 20.13 12.97
N ASP A 118 1.64 20.69 11.79
CA ASP A 118 1.17 20.10 10.54
C ASP A 118 2.29 19.31 9.86
N ILE A 119 2.02 18.03 9.56
CA ILE A 119 2.99 17.06 9.04
C ILE A 119 2.39 16.34 7.85
N GLY A 120 2.91 16.63 6.65
CA GLY A 120 2.51 15.95 5.43
C GLY A 120 3.26 14.65 5.18
N GLN A 121 2.70 13.80 4.31
CA GLN A 121 3.40 12.60 3.86
C GLN A 121 4.63 12.99 3.03
N ILE A 122 5.81 12.52 3.44
CA ILE A 122 7.06 12.72 2.69
C ILE A 122 7.03 11.83 1.45
N PRO A 123 7.08 12.40 0.23
CA PRO A 123 7.09 11.61 -1.00
C PRO A 123 8.43 10.87 -1.14
N CYS A 124 8.42 9.55 -1.07
CA CYS A 124 9.60 8.72 -1.20
C CYS A 124 9.33 7.45 -2.00
N ASP A 125 10.34 6.95 -2.71
CA ASP A 125 10.35 5.60 -3.26
C ASP A 125 10.48 4.59 -2.11
N VAL A 126 9.38 3.97 -1.77
CA VAL A 126 9.03 3.25 -0.52
C VAL A 126 10.05 2.16 -0.08
N LEU A 127 10.82 1.58 -0.98
CA LEU A 127 11.58 0.35 -0.66
C LEU A 127 13.00 0.57 -0.14
N ALA A 128 13.60 1.72 -0.38
CA ALA A 128 15.03 1.93 -0.08
C ALA A 128 15.33 2.74 1.21
N GLN A 129 14.33 3.43 1.80
CA GLN A 129 14.58 4.47 2.79
C GLN A 129 13.62 4.47 4.00
N LYS A 130 12.86 3.41 4.26
CA LYS A 130 11.85 3.37 5.35
C LYS A 130 12.42 3.80 6.71
N ASP A 131 13.58 3.29 7.10
CA ASP A 131 14.22 3.64 8.39
C ASP A 131 14.65 5.11 8.45
N THR A 132 14.98 5.70 7.32
CA THR A 132 15.35 7.13 7.22
C THR A 132 14.12 8.00 7.38
N LEU A 133 13.02 7.64 6.73
CA LEU A 133 11.72 8.33 6.87
C LEU A 133 11.20 8.28 8.30
N CYS A 134 11.21 7.11 8.93
CA CYS A 134 10.79 6.99 10.34
C CYS A 134 11.57 7.95 11.24
N ARG A 135 12.91 8.03 11.07
CA ARG A 135 13.73 8.94 11.86
C ARG A 135 13.44 10.41 11.57
N GLU A 136 13.16 10.76 10.33
CA GLU A 136 12.80 12.14 9.98
C GLU A 136 11.47 12.55 10.61
N TYR A 137 10.46 11.69 10.59
CA TYR A 137 9.20 11.94 11.29
C TYR A 137 9.39 12.04 12.82
N GLU A 138 10.23 11.19 13.43
CA GLU A 138 10.56 11.31 14.84
C GLU A 138 11.26 12.64 15.15
N GLU A 139 12.17 13.12 14.29
CA GLU A 139 12.85 14.40 14.46
C GLU A 139 11.88 15.60 14.35
N ILE A 140 11.01 15.63 13.34
CA ILE A 140 9.95 16.64 13.20
C ILE A 140 9.04 16.66 14.43
N CYS A 141 8.60 15.49 14.90
CA CYS A 141 7.74 15.40 16.07
C CYS A 141 8.44 15.82 17.36
N ARG A 142 9.73 15.55 17.51
CA ARG A 142 10.52 16.03 18.64
C ARG A 142 10.58 17.56 18.69
N ILE A 143 10.79 18.22 17.55
CA ILE A 143 10.77 19.68 17.45
C ILE A 143 9.42 20.24 17.88
N PHE A 144 8.33 19.66 17.41
CA PHE A 144 6.99 20.10 17.79
C PHE A 144 6.65 19.83 19.27
N LEU A 145 7.18 18.75 19.87
CA LEU A 145 7.08 18.52 21.32
C LEU A 145 7.82 19.60 22.12
N GLU A 146 9.03 19.97 21.69
CA GLU A 146 9.83 21.03 22.29
C GLU A 146 9.14 22.40 22.17
N GLU A 147 8.55 22.69 21.01
CA GLU A 147 7.74 23.89 20.79
C GLU A 147 6.40 23.84 21.54
N GLY A 148 5.95 22.68 22.00
CA GLY A 148 4.72 22.53 22.79
C GLY A 148 3.46 22.83 22.01
N VAL A 149 3.30 22.26 20.81
CA VAL A 149 2.05 22.32 20.04
C VAL A 149 0.91 21.59 20.79
N ASP A 150 -0.33 21.99 20.54
CA ASP A 150 -1.50 21.36 21.15
C ASP A 150 -1.89 20.08 20.44
N PHE A 151 -1.81 20.07 19.10
CA PHE A 151 -2.13 18.96 18.22
C PHE A 151 -0.92 18.57 17.38
N PHE A 152 -0.80 17.26 17.12
CA PHE A 152 -0.04 16.73 15.98
C PHE A 152 -1.03 16.32 14.89
N VAL A 153 -0.88 16.89 13.72
CA VAL A 153 -1.74 16.59 12.57
C VAL A 153 -0.90 15.94 11.48
N PHE A 154 -1.01 14.63 11.37
CA PHE A 154 -0.47 13.88 10.23
C PHE A 154 -1.54 13.89 9.14
N GLU A 155 -1.34 14.68 8.07
CA GLU A 155 -2.37 14.85 7.04
C GLU A 155 -1.94 14.35 5.66
N THR A 156 -2.93 13.93 4.86
CA THR A 156 -2.76 13.49 3.47
C THR A 156 -1.95 12.20 3.33
N PHE A 157 -1.99 11.33 4.34
CA PHE A 157 -1.28 10.07 4.32
C PHE A 157 -2.00 9.01 3.47
N SER A 158 -1.22 8.16 2.78
CA SER A 158 -1.72 6.98 2.06
C SER A 158 -1.76 5.73 2.91
N GLU A 159 -0.89 5.67 3.92
CA GLU A 159 -0.76 4.65 4.96
C GLU A 159 -0.05 5.27 6.17
N MET A 160 0.14 4.53 7.26
CA MET A 160 0.69 5.10 8.50
C MET A 160 1.91 4.37 9.05
N GLU A 161 2.43 3.34 8.38
CA GLU A 161 3.50 2.52 8.94
C GLU A 161 4.78 3.31 9.25
N GLU A 162 5.09 4.33 8.44
CA GLU A 162 6.30 5.16 8.60
C GLU A 162 6.21 6.13 9.77
N ILE A 163 4.99 6.52 10.16
CA ILE A 163 4.76 7.45 11.28
C ILE A 163 4.50 6.74 12.62
N LEU A 164 4.36 5.42 12.64
CA LEU A 164 4.09 4.68 13.88
C LEU A 164 5.15 4.89 14.98
N PRO A 165 6.48 4.92 14.68
CA PRO A 165 7.49 5.22 15.69
C PRO A 165 7.29 6.62 16.29
N ALA A 166 7.06 7.63 15.45
CA ALA A 166 6.81 9.01 15.90
C ALA A 166 5.52 9.13 16.73
N ILE A 167 4.43 8.48 16.32
CA ILE A 167 3.17 8.43 17.10
C ILE A 167 3.41 7.85 18.50
N LYS A 168 4.15 6.75 18.61
CA LYS A 168 4.51 6.14 19.90
C LYS A 168 5.39 7.05 20.76
N MET A 169 6.30 7.79 20.15
CA MET A 169 7.18 8.75 20.82
C MET A 169 6.38 9.93 21.39
N ILE A 170 5.40 10.45 20.67
CA ILE A 170 4.50 11.51 21.16
C ILE A 170 3.66 10.98 22.32
N GLY A 171 3.07 9.79 22.18
CA GLY A 171 2.32 9.09 23.23
C GLY A 171 1.21 9.95 23.82
N GLU A 172 1.23 10.10 25.15
CA GLU A 172 0.22 10.86 25.91
C GLU A 172 0.58 12.37 26.06
N GLN A 173 1.67 12.84 25.43
CA GLN A 173 2.16 14.21 25.62
C GLN A 173 1.36 15.27 24.85
N ALA A 174 0.63 14.87 23.79
CA ALA A 174 -0.17 15.78 22.98
C ALA A 174 -1.32 15.03 22.27
N PHE A 175 -2.27 15.78 21.72
CA PHE A 175 -3.38 15.22 20.95
C PHE A 175 -2.91 14.86 19.53
N ILE A 176 -3.15 13.62 19.11
CA ILE A 176 -2.70 13.11 17.81
C ILE A 176 -3.88 12.88 16.88
N THR A 177 -3.81 13.52 15.70
CA THR A 177 -4.77 13.37 14.62
C THR A 177 -4.08 12.75 13.41
N VAL A 178 -4.64 11.67 12.84
CA VAL A 178 -4.16 11.06 11.60
C VAL A 178 -5.25 11.17 10.53
N GLN A 179 -4.92 11.77 9.40
CA GLN A 179 -5.83 12.01 8.29
C GLN A 179 -5.28 11.38 7.01
N PHE A 180 -6.14 10.64 6.35
CA PHE A 180 -5.79 9.95 5.11
C PHE A 180 -6.34 10.65 3.88
N SER A 181 -5.60 10.60 2.79
CA SER A 181 -6.08 11.01 1.49
C SER A 181 -6.57 9.80 0.70
N VAL A 182 -7.80 9.88 0.20
CA VAL A 182 -8.42 8.83 -0.61
C VAL A 182 -9.03 9.40 -1.87
N ASN A 183 -9.11 8.59 -2.91
CA ASN A 183 -9.76 8.95 -4.16
C ASN A 183 -11.29 8.84 -4.04
N GLN A 184 -12.01 9.20 -5.10
CA GLN A 184 -13.49 9.19 -5.16
C GLN A 184 -14.14 7.81 -4.92
N PHE A 185 -13.35 6.74 -4.98
CA PHE A 185 -13.79 5.36 -4.72
C PHE A 185 -13.45 4.88 -3.30
N GLY A 186 -12.83 5.74 -2.48
CA GLY A 186 -12.48 5.45 -1.11
C GLY A 186 -11.17 4.66 -0.93
N TYR A 187 -10.20 4.78 -1.86
CA TYR A 187 -8.90 4.13 -1.77
C TYR A 187 -7.77 5.14 -1.73
N SER A 188 -6.80 4.90 -0.87
CA SER A 188 -5.55 5.69 -0.82
C SER A 188 -4.63 5.35 -2.01
N ASN A 189 -3.58 6.14 -2.21
CA ASN A 189 -2.55 5.86 -3.21
C ASN A 189 -1.79 4.56 -2.95
N ALA A 190 -1.73 4.10 -1.68
CA ALA A 190 -1.22 2.78 -1.31
C ALA A 190 -2.22 1.64 -1.59
N GLY A 191 -3.40 1.93 -2.13
CA GLY A 191 -4.44 0.95 -2.47
C GLY A 191 -5.27 0.45 -1.29
N LEU A 192 -5.09 1.01 -0.09
CA LEU A 192 -5.87 0.67 1.09
C LEU A 192 -7.24 1.33 1.07
N SER A 193 -8.28 0.60 1.46
CA SER A 193 -9.62 1.16 1.57
C SER A 193 -9.74 2.12 2.76
N ALA A 194 -10.63 3.10 2.66
CA ALA A 194 -10.94 4.06 3.73
C ALA A 194 -11.32 3.34 5.03
N ARG A 195 -12.06 2.23 4.93
CA ARG A 195 -12.42 1.38 6.08
C ARG A 195 -11.19 0.81 6.76
N LYS A 196 -10.26 0.23 6.00
CA LYS A 196 -9.05 -0.38 6.54
C LYS A 196 -8.12 0.65 7.18
N LEU A 197 -8.01 1.83 6.58
CA LEU A 197 -7.24 2.94 7.13
C LEU A 197 -7.80 3.37 8.50
N LEU A 198 -9.13 3.57 8.62
CA LEU A 198 -9.76 3.91 9.89
C LEU A 198 -9.63 2.80 10.92
N GLN A 199 -9.79 1.53 10.54
CA GLN A 199 -9.63 0.39 11.46
C GLN A 199 -8.21 0.30 12.00
N ARG A 200 -7.19 0.40 11.12
CA ARG A 200 -5.77 0.36 11.55
C ARG A 200 -5.43 1.52 12.48
N ALA A 201 -5.81 2.74 12.12
CA ALA A 201 -5.55 3.91 12.95
C ALA A 201 -6.36 3.88 14.25
N GLY A 202 -7.60 3.42 14.21
CA GLY A 202 -8.46 3.25 15.37
C GLY A 202 -7.93 2.25 16.40
N ALA A 203 -7.17 1.24 15.96
CA ALA A 203 -6.54 0.26 16.84
C ALA A 203 -5.31 0.78 17.60
N ILE A 204 -4.76 1.94 17.21
CA ILE A 204 -3.59 2.54 17.86
C ILE A 204 -4.06 3.41 19.03
N LYS A 205 -3.65 3.04 20.24
CA LYS A 205 -4.11 3.70 21.48
C LYS A 205 -3.74 5.18 21.51
N GLU A 206 -2.55 5.53 21.07
CA GLU A 206 -1.97 6.87 21.13
C GLU A 206 -2.69 7.89 20.22
N ILE A 207 -3.35 7.42 19.15
CA ILE A 207 -4.11 8.28 18.21
C ILE A 207 -5.43 8.69 18.87
N ASP A 208 -5.77 9.97 18.86
CA ASP A 208 -7.01 10.52 19.42
C ASP A 208 -8.08 10.72 18.36
N ALA A 209 -7.70 11.17 17.19
CA ALA A 209 -8.61 11.44 16.09
C ALA A 209 -8.11 10.82 14.79
N VAL A 210 -9.07 10.35 14.00
CA VAL A 210 -8.83 9.76 12.68
C VAL A 210 -9.78 10.36 11.65
N GLY A 211 -9.40 10.38 10.39
CA GLY A 211 -10.32 10.84 9.36
C GLY A 211 -9.68 11.03 8.00
N PHE A 212 -10.27 11.92 7.23
CA PHE A 212 -9.85 12.15 5.84
C PHE A 212 -9.67 13.62 5.55
N ASN A 213 -8.63 13.91 4.77
CA ASN A 213 -8.43 15.24 4.21
C ASN A 213 -7.96 15.14 2.75
N CYS A 214 -8.10 16.22 2.00
CA CYS A 214 -7.68 16.30 0.60
C CYS A 214 -8.25 15.17 -0.29
N GLY A 215 -7.65 14.91 -1.46
CA GLY A 215 -8.02 13.84 -2.40
C GLY A 215 -9.36 14.00 -3.09
N VAL A 216 -10.40 14.40 -2.38
CA VAL A 216 -11.77 14.52 -2.87
C VAL A 216 -12.47 15.80 -2.40
N GLY A 217 -13.49 16.22 -3.16
CA GLY A 217 -14.42 17.27 -2.75
C GLY A 217 -15.48 16.77 -1.75
N PRO A 218 -16.34 17.68 -1.23
CA PRO A 218 -17.21 17.40 -0.10
C PRO A 218 -18.23 16.28 -0.37
N SER A 219 -18.77 16.16 -1.57
CA SER A 219 -19.74 15.10 -1.88
C SER A 219 -19.16 13.70 -1.86
N HIS A 220 -17.95 13.52 -2.39
CA HIS A 220 -17.32 12.21 -2.36
C HIS A 220 -16.86 11.85 -0.95
N MET A 221 -16.33 12.81 -0.18
CA MET A 221 -15.99 12.58 1.23
C MET A 221 -17.23 12.20 2.04
N TYR A 222 -18.36 12.87 1.86
CA TYR A 222 -19.63 12.52 2.48
C TYR A 222 -20.06 11.07 2.15
N ARG A 223 -20.02 10.69 0.86
CA ARG A 223 -20.37 9.32 0.43
C ARG A 223 -19.46 8.26 1.06
N ILE A 224 -18.16 8.54 1.13
CA ILE A 224 -17.20 7.65 1.78
C ILE A 224 -17.55 7.49 3.26
N LEU A 225 -17.74 8.61 3.99
CA LEU A 225 -18.09 8.59 5.42
C LEU A 225 -19.42 7.89 5.71
N GLN A 226 -20.40 7.94 4.79
CA GLN A 226 -21.66 7.19 4.96
C GLN A 226 -21.47 5.67 5.05
N THR A 227 -20.40 5.13 4.47
CA THR A 227 -20.10 3.70 4.44
C THR A 227 -19.18 3.25 5.57
N LEU A 228 -18.72 4.17 6.40
CA LEU A 228 -17.72 3.92 7.42
C LEU A 228 -18.32 3.95 8.83
N TYR A 229 -17.64 3.29 9.75
CA TYR A 229 -17.91 3.31 11.19
C TYR A 229 -16.84 4.12 11.88
N LYS A 230 -17.26 5.04 12.72
CA LYS A 230 -16.35 5.77 13.59
C LYS A 230 -15.80 4.80 14.65
N PRO A 231 -14.47 4.67 14.83
CA PRO A 231 -13.91 3.89 15.90
C PRO A 231 -14.37 4.41 17.28
N ALA A 232 -14.73 3.51 18.20
CA ALA A 232 -15.46 3.86 19.44
C ALA A 232 -14.79 4.94 20.30
N ASP A 233 -13.45 4.87 20.45
CA ASP A 233 -12.71 5.77 21.35
C ASP A 233 -11.98 6.91 20.61
N LYS A 234 -12.30 7.14 19.33
CA LYS A 234 -11.64 8.14 18.50
C LYS A 234 -12.59 9.25 18.08
N PHE A 235 -12.06 10.44 17.89
CA PHE A 235 -12.77 11.51 17.21
C PHE A 235 -12.63 11.36 15.69
N LEU A 236 -13.63 11.84 14.95
CA LEU A 236 -13.65 11.78 13.48
C LEU A 236 -13.39 13.15 12.88
N THR A 237 -12.48 13.22 11.91
CA THR A 237 -12.16 14.47 11.18
C THR A 237 -12.58 14.38 9.71
N ALA A 238 -12.98 15.53 9.14
CA ALA A 238 -13.28 15.66 7.71
C ALA A 238 -12.88 17.03 7.18
N LEU A 239 -11.85 17.07 6.31
CA LEU A 239 -11.34 18.28 5.69
C LEU A 239 -11.27 18.11 4.16
N PRO A 240 -12.41 18.17 3.44
CA PRO A 240 -12.43 18.00 1.99
C PRO A 240 -11.81 19.20 1.25
N ASN A 241 -11.44 18.98 -0.01
CA ASN A 241 -11.11 20.05 -0.93
C ASN A 241 -12.37 20.87 -1.25
N ALA A 242 -12.20 22.13 -1.66
CA ALA A 242 -13.31 22.96 -2.16
C ALA A 242 -14.06 22.27 -3.34
N GLY A 243 -13.34 21.48 -4.12
CA GLY A 243 -13.82 20.73 -5.27
C GLY A 243 -12.67 19.98 -5.93
N TYR A 244 -12.75 19.76 -7.24
CA TYR A 244 -11.66 19.22 -8.03
C TYR A 244 -10.87 20.33 -8.71
N PRO A 245 -9.52 20.34 -8.58
CA PRO A 245 -8.71 21.38 -9.18
C PRO A 245 -8.60 21.22 -10.70
N GLN A 246 -8.45 22.33 -11.39
CA GLN A 246 -7.92 22.36 -12.75
C GLN A 246 -6.43 22.71 -12.71
N MET A 247 -5.63 21.97 -13.48
CA MET A 247 -4.20 22.28 -13.61
C MET A 247 -4.00 23.35 -14.70
N VAL A 248 -3.71 24.57 -14.30
CA VAL A 248 -3.44 25.69 -15.20
C VAL A 248 -2.01 26.16 -14.99
N THR A 249 -1.17 26.08 -16.03
CA THR A 249 0.26 26.47 -15.99
C THR A 249 1.06 25.92 -14.79
N GLY A 250 0.75 24.68 -14.38
CA GLY A 250 1.43 23.99 -13.26
C GLY A 250 0.94 24.38 -11.87
N ARG A 251 -0.21 25.06 -11.75
CA ARG A 251 -0.89 25.37 -10.49
C ARG A 251 -2.24 24.66 -10.40
N MET A 252 -2.63 24.25 -9.21
CA MET A 252 -3.98 23.83 -8.91
C MET A 252 -4.86 25.07 -8.73
N ILE A 253 -5.86 25.25 -9.62
CA ILE A 253 -6.85 26.32 -9.53
C ILE A 253 -8.21 25.69 -9.26
N PHE A 254 -8.90 26.21 -8.26
CA PHE A 254 -10.27 25.86 -7.95
C PHE A 254 -11.18 26.94 -8.52
N THR A 255 -12.06 26.57 -9.45
CA THR A 255 -12.92 27.52 -10.16
C THR A 255 -14.35 27.47 -9.64
N GLY A 256 -14.98 28.63 -9.56
CA GLY A 256 -16.37 28.80 -9.13
C GLY A 256 -16.55 28.98 -7.62
N ASP A 257 -17.64 29.63 -7.24
CA ASP A 257 -18.07 29.78 -5.85
C ASP A 257 -19.08 28.65 -5.53
N ASN A 258 -18.67 27.68 -4.76
CA ASN A 258 -19.50 26.55 -4.31
C ASN A 258 -19.64 26.49 -2.79
N ARG A 259 -19.39 27.61 -2.09
CA ARG A 259 -19.36 27.67 -0.62
C ARG A 259 -20.66 27.18 0.02
N GLU A 260 -21.81 27.56 -0.51
CA GLU A 260 -23.12 27.10 0.01
C GLU A 260 -23.25 25.57 -0.10
N TYR A 261 -22.90 25.02 -1.26
CA TYR A 261 -22.87 23.58 -1.47
C TYR A 261 -21.86 22.87 -0.54
N PHE A 262 -20.69 23.46 -0.33
CA PHE A 262 -19.67 22.96 0.59
C PHE A 262 -20.22 22.87 2.02
N VAL A 263 -20.83 23.94 2.52
CA VAL A 263 -21.45 24.00 3.86
C VAL A 263 -22.53 22.94 4.02
N ASP A 264 -23.43 22.78 3.05
CA ASP A 264 -24.48 21.78 3.09
C ASP A 264 -23.92 20.36 3.24
N ARG A 265 -22.85 20.04 2.52
CA ARG A 265 -22.19 18.73 2.62
C ARG A 265 -21.48 18.56 3.95
N MET A 266 -20.82 19.61 4.45
CA MET A 266 -20.19 19.59 5.77
C MET A 266 -21.22 19.38 6.88
N GLN A 267 -22.39 20.00 6.81
CA GLN A 267 -23.48 19.79 7.76
C GLN A 267 -23.93 18.32 7.76
N GLN A 268 -24.04 17.71 6.58
CA GLN A 268 -24.36 16.29 6.47
C GLN A 268 -23.27 15.41 7.08
N MET A 269 -22.00 15.73 6.90
CA MET A 269 -20.87 14.99 7.53
C MET A 269 -20.86 15.14 9.06
N ILE A 270 -21.17 16.32 9.56
CA ILE A 270 -21.35 16.54 11.00
C ILE A 270 -22.49 15.67 11.56
N ALA A 271 -23.60 15.55 10.83
CA ALA A 271 -24.70 14.65 11.19
C ALA A 271 -24.32 13.16 11.17
N LEU A 272 -23.28 12.76 10.43
CA LEU A 272 -22.72 11.40 10.45
C LEU A 272 -21.78 11.15 11.65
N GLY A 273 -21.45 12.17 12.46
CA GLY A 273 -20.59 12.04 13.63
C GLY A 273 -19.18 12.60 13.46
N VAL A 274 -18.93 13.46 12.46
CA VAL A 274 -17.69 14.23 12.37
C VAL A 274 -17.60 15.18 13.55
N ASP A 275 -16.48 15.14 14.27
CA ASP A 275 -16.23 15.94 15.49
C ASP A 275 -15.39 17.17 15.20
N MET A 276 -14.51 17.10 14.23
CA MET A 276 -13.65 18.20 13.81
C MET A 276 -13.75 18.38 12.29
N ALA A 277 -14.19 19.55 11.87
CA ALA A 277 -14.45 19.89 10.48
C ALA A 277 -13.51 21.03 10.03
N GLY A 278 -13.31 21.17 8.74
CA GLY A 278 -12.51 22.24 8.15
C GLY A 278 -12.39 22.09 6.64
N GLY A 279 -11.33 22.62 6.08
CA GLY A 279 -11.09 22.52 4.65
C GLY A 279 -9.66 22.16 4.29
N CYS A 280 -9.47 21.64 3.07
CA CYS A 280 -8.19 21.39 2.46
C CYS A 280 -8.07 22.18 1.15
N CYS A 281 -7.34 21.73 0.17
CA CYS A 281 -7.02 22.47 -1.05
C CYS A 281 -8.21 23.24 -1.65
N GLY A 282 -7.99 24.51 -1.96
CA GLY A 282 -8.97 25.42 -2.56
C GLY A 282 -9.95 26.08 -1.58
N THR A 283 -9.98 25.66 -0.31
CA THR A 283 -10.80 26.37 0.70
C THR A 283 -10.07 27.61 1.22
N THR A 284 -10.76 28.73 1.21
CA THR A 284 -10.25 30.05 1.64
C THR A 284 -10.89 30.45 2.97
N PRO A 285 -10.47 31.59 3.60
CA PRO A 285 -11.10 32.08 4.81
C PRO A 285 -12.62 32.24 4.69
N GLU A 286 -13.16 32.59 3.52
CA GLU A 286 -14.60 32.71 3.30
C GLU A 286 -15.35 31.39 3.45
N TYR A 287 -14.74 30.24 3.05
CA TYR A 287 -15.32 28.92 3.29
C TYR A 287 -15.40 28.62 4.79
N ILE A 288 -14.35 28.97 5.53
CA ILE A 288 -14.30 28.75 6.98
C ILE A 288 -15.27 29.67 7.71
N ALA A 289 -15.40 30.92 7.27
CA ALA A 289 -16.39 31.86 7.83
C ALA A 289 -17.84 31.36 7.62
N ASP A 290 -18.14 30.84 6.42
CA ASP A 290 -19.45 30.28 6.13
C ASP A 290 -19.72 29.03 6.98
N LEU A 291 -18.72 28.15 7.20
CA LEU A 291 -18.84 27.03 8.12
C LEU A 291 -19.07 27.49 9.56
N ALA A 292 -18.28 28.45 10.05
CA ALA A 292 -18.41 28.98 11.41
C ALA A 292 -19.77 29.64 11.67
N GLY A 293 -20.33 30.32 10.65
CA GLY A 293 -21.61 31.03 10.77
C GLY A 293 -22.85 30.16 10.55
N LYS A 294 -22.76 29.09 9.78
CA LYS A 294 -23.92 28.30 9.34
C LYS A 294 -24.04 26.93 10.00
N LEU A 295 -22.94 26.38 10.56
CA LEU A 295 -22.97 25.07 11.20
C LEU A 295 -23.23 25.17 12.72
N ASP A 296 -24.11 24.31 13.21
CA ASP A 296 -24.29 24.14 14.64
C ASP A 296 -23.31 23.08 15.18
N PHE A 297 -22.21 23.57 15.74
CA PHE A 297 -21.16 22.74 16.35
C PHE A 297 -21.56 22.13 17.71
N THR A 298 -22.77 22.44 18.23
CA THR A 298 -23.30 21.86 19.47
C THR A 298 -24.19 20.65 19.23
N GLN A 299 -24.61 20.41 17.98
CA GLN A 299 -25.37 19.22 17.63
C GLN A 299 -24.49 17.97 17.63
N TYR A 300 -24.77 17.09 18.57
CA TYR A 300 -24.30 15.71 18.52
C TYR A 300 -25.45 14.86 18.04
N PRO A 301 -25.36 14.21 16.87
CA PRO A 301 -26.34 13.21 16.51
C PRO A 301 -26.36 12.20 17.67
N GLN A 302 -27.56 11.88 18.20
CA GLN A 302 -27.69 10.67 19.00
C GLN A 302 -27.07 9.57 18.13
N ALA A 303 -26.02 8.94 18.64
CA ALA A 303 -25.34 7.88 17.93
C ALA A 303 -26.41 6.91 17.47
N GLN A 304 -26.78 6.96 16.18
CA GLN A 304 -27.35 5.80 15.58
C GLN A 304 -26.20 4.80 15.70
N GLU A 305 -26.35 3.86 16.63
CA GLU A 305 -25.60 2.63 16.57
C GLU A 305 -25.86 2.05 15.19
N LYS A 306 -25.07 2.49 14.22
CA LYS A 306 -24.97 1.75 12.99
C LYS A 306 -24.34 0.44 13.45
N ALA A 307 -25.15 -0.60 13.57
CA ALA A 307 -24.64 -1.94 13.74
C ALA A 307 -23.49 -2.10 12.76
N GLU A 308 -22.34 -2.60 13.23
CA GLU A 308 -21.31 -3.02 12.28
C GLU A 308 -22.03 -3.80 11.19
N PRO A 309 -21.80 -3.50 9.89
CA PRO A 309 -22.43 -4.31 8.87
C PRO A 309 -22.12 -5.75 9.23
N GLU A 310 -23.16 -6.58 9.28
CA GLU A 310 -22.95 -8.02 9.37
C GLU A 310 -21.80 -8.32 8.40
N LYS A 311 -20.70 -8.86 8.93
CA LYS A 311 -19.58 -9.29 8.08
C LYS A 311 -20.25 -10.11 7.01
N LYS A 312 -20.17 -9.68 5.75
CA LYS A 312 -20.73 -10.47 4.65
C LYS A 312 -20.25 -11.88 4.90
N GLN A 313 -21.18 -12.83 5.06
CA GLN A 313 -20.78 -14.20 5.30
C GLN A 313 -19.79 -14.55 4.20
N VAL A 314 -18.55 -14.81 4.60
CA VAL A 314 -17.52 -15.27 3.68
C VAL A 314 -18.08 -16.56 3.10
N GLY A 315 -18.18 -16.64 1.79
CA GLY A 315 -18.67 -17.84 1.11
C GLY A 315 -17.85 -19.04 1.57
N THR A 316 -18.52 -20.15 1.75
CA THR A 316 -17.89 -21.40 2.20
C THR A 316 -17.21 -22.16 1.06
N GLU A 317 -17.32 -21.67 -0.17
CA GLU A 317 -16.75 -22.31 -1.35
C GLU A 317 -15.24 -21.98 -1.44
N ASP A 318 -14.41 -22.98 -1.23
CA ASP A 318 -12.95 -22.88 -1.36
C ASP A 318 -12.53 -23.27 -2.78
N HIS A 319 -12.12 -22.26 -3.56
CA HIS A 319 -11.61 -22.41 -4.92
C HIS A 319 -10.07 -22.51 -4.99
N SER A 320 -9.39 -22.71 -3.87
CA SER A 320 -7.94 -22.92 -3.87
C SER A 320 -7.57 -24.18 -4.64
N PHE A 321 -6.48 -24.11 -5.40
CA PHE A 321 -6.03 -25.24 -6.23
C PHE A 321 -5.66 -26.51 -5.41
N TYR A 322 -5.46 -26.35 -4.11
CA TYR A 322 -5.08 -27.43 -3.21
C TYR A 322 -6.28 -28.05 -2.47
N CYS A 323 -7.45 -27.42 -2.42
CA CYS A 323 -8.59 -27.87 -1.59
C CYS A 323 -9.05 -29.29 -1.93
N LYS A 324 -9.09 -29.68 -3.21
CA LYS A 324 -9.49 -31.02 -3.62
C LYS A 324 -8.55 -32.10 -3.14
N LYS A 325 -7.23 -31.89 -3.28
CA LYS A 325 -6.22 -32.86 -2.85
C LYS A 325 -6.12 -32.99 -1.33
N GLU A 326 -6.32 -31.92 -0.59
CA GLU A 326 -6.41 -31.98 0.86
C GLU A 326 -7.58 -32.84 1.34
N ALA A 327 -8.72 -32.73 0.67
CA ALA A 327 -9.90 -33.56 0.94
C ALA A 327 -9.67 -35.07 0.61
N GLU A 328 -8.79 -35.38 -0.34
CA GLU A 328 -8.48 -36.74 -0.79
C GLU A 328 -7.36 -37.43 0.02
N GLY A 329 -6.78 -36.77 1.04
CA GLY A 329 -5.87 -37.41 1.98
C GLY A 329 -4.40 -37.49 1.55
N GLY A 330 -3.82 -36.37 1.08
CA GLY A 330 -2.35 -36.17 1.21
C GLY A 330 -1.48 -36.50 0.01
N LYS A 331 -1.96 -36.50 -1.21
CA LYS A 331 -1.12 -36.52 -2.41
C LYS A 331 -0.37 -35.21 -2.59
N LYS A 332 0.91 -35.25 -3.02
CA LYS A 332 1.71 -34.07 -3.34
C LYS A 332 1.04 -33.23 -4.45
N LEU A 333 0.99 -31.91 -4.27
CA LEU A 333 0.47 -30.99 -5.27
C LEU A 333 1.45 -30.85 -6.45
N ILE A 334 0.94 -30.79 -7.66
CA ILE A 334 1.74 -30.61 -8.89
C ILE A 334 1.33 -29.31 -9.57
N ALA A 335 2.23 -28.33 -9.57
CA ALA A 335 2.10 -27.09 -10.32
C ALA A 335 3.09 -27.08 -11.49
N VAL A 336 2.65 -26.62 -12.67
CA VAL A 336 3.52 -26.51 -13.85
C VAL A 336 3.45 -25.10 -14.43
N GLU A 337 4.62 -24.50 -14.66
CA GLU A 337 4.74 -23.18 -15.28
C GLU A 337 4.69 -23.30 -16.81
N LEU A 338 3.82 -22.51 -17.40
CA LEU A 338 3.74 -22.26 -18.84
C LEU A 338 4.03 -20.79 -19.13
N ALA A 339 5.18 -20.50 -19.71
CA ALA A 339 5.57 -19.14 -20.03
C ALA A 339 4.72 -18.58 -21.18
N PRO A 340 3.99 -17.46 -20.98
CA PRO A 340 3.24 -16.80 -22.05
C PRO A 340 4.13 -16.46 -23.26
N PRO A 341 3.60 -16.45 -24.49
CA PRO A 341 4.38 -16.20 -25.69
C PRO A 341 4.92 -14.76 -25.75
N MET A 342 6.05 -14.56 -26.45
CA MET A 342 6.60 -13.24 -26.76
C MET A 342 5.96 -12.60 -27.99
N GLY A 343 5.24 -13.38 -28.79
CA GLY A 343 4.53 -12.97 -29.99
C GLY A 343 3.04 -13.29 -29.89
N ILE A 344 2.38 -13.35 -31.04
CA ILE A 344 0.94 -13.60 -31.13
C ILE A 344 0.59 -15.10 -31.28
N ASP A 345 1.59 -15.95 -31.48
CA ASP A 345 1.40 -17.40 -31.63
C ASP A 345 1.43 -18.09 -30.25
N ASP A 346 0.32 -18.69 -29.88
CA ASP A 346 0.14 -19.41 -28.61
C ASP A 346 -0.11 -20.92 -28.78
N GLU A 347 -0.03 -21.46 -30.02
CA GLU A 347 -0.31 -22.86 -30.33
C GLU A 347 0.51 -23.83 -29.45
N LYS A 348 1.82 -23.57 -29.31
CA LYS A 348 2.69 -24.41 -28.47
C LYS A 348 2.34 -24.37 -27.00
N LEU A 349 1.84 -23.25 -26.50
CA LEU A 349 1.39 -23.13 -25.12
C LEU A 349 0.10 -23.90 -24.91
N MET A 350 -0.84 -23.78 -25.85
CA MET A 350 -2.12 -24.51 -25.79
C MET A 350 -1.93 -26.03 -25.92
N ASP A 351 -1.05 -26.49 -26.82
CA ASP A 351 -0.68 -27.90 -26.95
C ASP A 351 -0.08 -28.45 -25.62
N ALA A 352 0.81 -27.67 -24.98
CA ALA A 352 1.37 -28.03 -23.69
C ALA A 352 0.29 -28.09 -22.60
N ALA A 353 -0.65 -27.15 -22.57
CA ALA A 353 -1.75 -27.15 -21.61
C ALA A 353 -2.66 -28.38 -21.79
N HIS A 354 -3.02 -28.74 -23.02
CA HIS A 354 -3.81 -29.93 -23.30
C HIS A 354 -3.08 -31.25 -22.95
N LEU A 355 -1.75 -31.30 -23.09
CA LEU A 355 -0.98 -32.44 -22.65
C LEU A 355 -1.01 -32.56 -21.12
N LEU A 356 -0.74 -31.48 -20.42
CA LEU A 356 -0.70 -31.44 -18.95
C LEU A 356 -2.08 -31.73 -18.31
N GLN A 357 -3.17 -31.38 -18.98
CA GLN A 357 -4.53 -31.74 -18.57
C GLN A 357 -4.71 -33.24 -18.33
N ARG A 358 -3.98 -34.09 -19.08
CA ARG A 358 -4.04 -35.56 -19.01
C ARG A 358 -3.04 -36.15 -18.02
N SER A 359 -2.07 -35.36 -17.57
CA SER A 359 -0.93 -35.83 -16.76
C SER A 359 -1.12 -35.61 -15.25
N GLY A 360 -2.35 -35.31 -14.79
CA GLY A 360 -2.66 -35.20 -13.35
C GLY A 360 -2.09 -33.96 -12.68
N VAL A 361 -1.86 -32.88 -13.41
CA VAL A 361 -1.41 -31.58 -12.90
C VAL A 361 -2.57 -30.87 -12.19
N ASP A 362 -2.31 -30.31 -11.01
CA ASP A 362 -3.33 -29.62 -10.21
C ASP A 362 -3.56 -28.19 -10.63
N VAL A 363 -2.48 -27.49 -11.04
CA VAL A 363 -2.55 -26.07 -11.42
C VAL A 363 -1.50 -25.70 -12.46
N LEU A 364 -1.90 -24.90 -13.45
CA LEU A 364 -0.98 -24.29 -14.42
C LEU A 364 -0.68 -22.85 -14.02
N THR A 365 0.61 -22.48 -13.99
CA THR A 365 1.03 -21.13 -13.62
C THR A 365 1.57 -20.35 -14.81
N PHE A 366 1.40 -19.03 -14.81
CA PHE A 366 1.74 -18.15 -15.94
C PHE A 366 2.55 -16.96 -15.42
N PRO A 367 3.88 -16.90 -15.69
CA PRO A 367 4.72 -15.80 -15.22
C PRO A 367 4.36 -14.46 -15.88
N ASP A 368 4.40 -13.37 -15.10
CA ASP A 368 4.12 -12.01 -15.56
C ASP A 368 5.42 -11.31 -15.98
N SER A 369 5.69 -11.30 -17.27
CA SER A 369 6.84 -10.62 -17.91
C SER A 369 8.18 -10.84 -17.16
N PRO A 370 8.60 -12.11 -16.98
CA PRO A 370 9.81 -12.45 -16.25
C PRO A 370 11.05 -11.75 -16.83
N SER A 371 12.00 -11.42 -15.94
CA SER A 371 13.21 -10.65 -16.28
C SER A 371 12.95 -9.29 -16.93
N GLY A 372 11.76 -8.71 -16.75
CA GLY A 372 11.37 -7.43 -17.35
C GLY A 372 11.25 -7.44 -18.88
N ARG A 373 11.01 -8.60 -19.46
CA ARG A 373 10.81 -8.77 -20.92
C ARG A 373 9.33 -8.93 -21.22
N THR A 374 8.83 -8.16 -22.16
CA THR A 374 7.42 -8.20 -22.60
C THR A 374 7.02 -9.60 -23.06
N ARG A 375 5.90 -10.08 -22.52
CA ARG A 375 5.18 -11.29 -22.94
C ARG A 375 3.69 -10.99 -22.99
N ALA A 376 2.90 -11.90 -23.55
CA ALA A 376 1.45 -11.84 -23.43
C ALA A 376 1.05 -11.79 -21.95
N ASP A 377 -0.04 -11.07 -21.61
CA ASP A 377 -0.49 -10.87 -20.23
C ASP A 377 -0.78 -12.21 -19.56
N SER A 378 -0.26 -12.40 -18.35
CA SER A 378 -0.36 -13.66 -17.59
C SER A 378 -1.81 -14.04 -17.28
N ILE A 379 -2.67 -13.08 -16.94
CA ILE A 379 -4.08 -13.32 -16.61
C ILE A 379 -4.89 -13.66 -17.86
N LEU A 380 -4.68 -12.93 -18.98
CA LEU A 380 -5.39 -13.21 -20.23
C LEU A 380 -5.04 -14.60 -20.78
N MET A 381 -3.77 -15.01 -20.66
CA MET A 381 -3.36 -16.36 -21.05
C MET A 381 -3.91 -17.43 -20.11
N ALA A 382 -3.90 -17.17 -18.80
CA ALA A 382 -4.50 -18.07 -17.82
C ALA A 382 -6.01 -18.25 -18.07
N GLU A 383 -6.73 -17.16 -18.35
CA GLU A 383 -8.17 -17.20 -18.68
C GLU A 383 -8.43 -18.04 -19.94
N LYS A 384 -7.65 -17.81 -21.01
CA LYS A 384 -7.79 -18.59 -22.24
C LYS A 384 -7.60 -20.09 -21.96
N VAL A 385 -6.53 -20.47 -21.26
CA VAL A 385 -6.25 -21.87 -20.92
C VAL A 385 -7.33 -22.46 -20.02
N ALA A 386 -7.77 -21.76 -18.99
CA ALA A 386 -8.85 -22.22 -18.10
C ALA A 386 -10.14 -22.48 -18.88
N ARG A 387 -10.53 -21.58 -19.75
CA ARG A 387 -11.74 -21.68 -20.59
C ARG A 387 -11.66 -22.85 -21.57
N GLU A 388 -10.51 -23.10 -22.21
CA GLU A 388 -10.36 -24.12 -23.24
C GLU A 388 -10.08 -25.53 -22.66
N THR A 389 -9.43 -25.60 -21.49
CA THR A 389 -9.04 -26.88 -20.90
C THR A 389 -9.85 -27.26 -19.64
N GLY A 390 -10.50 -26.31 -18.99
CA GLY A 390 -11.13 -26.51 -17.66
C GLY A 390 -10.13 -26.70 -16.52
N MET A 391 -8.83 -26.51 -16.74
CA MET A 391 -7.81 -26.66 -15.69
C MET A 391 -7.82 -25.48 -14.73
N CYS A 392 -7.42 -25.75 -13.49
CA CYS A 392 -7.11 -24.72 -12.53
C CYS A 392 -5.87 -23.92 -12.98
N VAL A 393 -5.94 -22.62 -12.87
CA VAL A 393 -4.87 -21.71 -13.30
C VAL A 393 -4.45 -20.76 -12.19
N MET A 394 -3.19 -20.36 -12.20
CA MET A 394 -2.58 -19.46 -11.23
C MET A 394 -1.66 -18.47 -11.95
N PRO A 395 -2.18 -17.37 -12.49
CA PRO A 395 -1.33 -16.33 -13.06
C PRO A 395 -0.47 -15.68 -11.97
N HIS A 396 0.76 -15.32 -12.33
CA HIS A 396 1.59 -14.46 -11.51
C HIS A 396 1.15 -13.01 -11.68
N ILE A 397 1.23 -12.24 -10.60
CA ILE A 397 0.93 -10.80 -10.60
C ILE A 397 2.15 -10.07 -10.08
N CYS A 398 2.67 -9.17 -10.92
CA CYS A 398 3.89 -8.40 -10.67
C CYS A 398 3.58 -6.95 -10.32
N CYS A 399 4.19 -6.42 -9.24
CA CYS A 399 4.02 -5.02 -8.82
C CYS A 399 4.81 -4.02 -9.68
N ARG A 400 5.71 -4.49 -10.57
CA ARG A 400 6.66 -3.64 -11.31
C ARG A 400 6.00 -2.68 -12.28
N ASP A 401 5.02 -3.14 -13.05
CA ASP A 401 4.59 -2.46 -14.28
C ASP A 401 3.25 -1.73 -14.14
N LYS A 402 2.53 -1.90 -13.03
CA LYS A 402 1.15 -1.44 -12.86
C LYS A 402 0.99 -0.64 -11.57
N ASN A 403 0.22 0.45 -11.64
CA ASN A 403 -0.18 1.20 -10.45
C ASN A 403 -1.34 0.51 -9.73
N ALA A 404 -1.68 1.00 -8.53
CA ALA A 404 -2.73 0.43 -7.69
C ALA A 404 -4.10 0.32 -8.41
N ILE A 405 -4.46 1.32 -9.23
CA ILE A 405 -5.73 1.33 -9.98
C ILE A 405 -5.74 0.19 -11.01
N ALA A 406 -4.69 0.10 -11.83
CA ALA A 406 -4.57 -0.93 -12.86
C ALA A 406 -4.54 -2.34 -12.25
N MET A 407 -3.85 -2.51 -11.15
CA MET A 407 -3.75 -3.78 -10.42
C MET A 407 -5.12 -4.24 -9.88
N ARG A 408 -5.85 -3.36 -9.20
CA ARG A 408 -7.20 -3.68 -8.70
C ARG A 408 -8.18 -3.97 -9.83
N SER A 409 -8.13 -3.19 -10.92
CA SER A 409 -8.96 -3.43 -12.11
C SER A 409 -8.69 -4.81 -12.73
N GLN A 410 -7.42 -5.19 -12.80
CA GLN A 410 -7.01 -6.48 -13.34
C GLN A 410 -7.46 -7.65 -12.43
N LEU A 411 -7.36 -7.51 -11.11
CA LEU A 411 -7.83 -8.49 -10.14
C LEU A 411 -9.36 -8.68 -10.21
N LEU A 412 -10.12 -7.57 -10.33
CA LEU A 412 -11.57 -7.64 -10.54
C LEU A 412 -11.92 -8.37 -11.83
N GLY A 413 -11.23 -8.04 -12.94
CA GLY A 413 -11.41 -8.70 -14.23
C GLY A 413 -11.09 -10.20 -14.16
N ALA A 414 -10.01 -10.58 -13.49
CA ALA A 414 -9.63 -11.98 -13.27
C ALA A 414 -10.71 -12.74 -12.49
N TYR A 415 -11.19 -12.16 -11.39
CA TYR A 415 -12.24 -12.76 -10.56
C TYR A 415 -13.55 -12.98 -11.33
N ILE A 416 -13.99 -11.98 -12.12
CA ILE A 416 -15.21 -12.07 -12.96
C ILE A 416 -15.07 -13.23 -13.97
N ASN A 417 -13.84 -13.52 -14.44
CA ASN A 417 -13.57 -14.62 -15.37
C ASN A 417 -13.21 -15.95 -14.67
N GLY A 418 -13.50 -16.09 -13.36
CA GLY A 418 -13.36 -17.34 -12.63
C GLY A 418 -11.93 -17.69 -12.22
N ILE A 419 -11.00 -16.74 -12.22
CA ILE A 419 -9.63 -16.95 -11.73
C ILE A 419 -9.58 -16.65 -10.23
N HIS A 420 -9.32 -17.68 -9.44
CA HIS A 420 -9.33 -17.61 -7.97
C HIS A 420 -7.98 -17.90 -7.32
N ASN A 421 -6.92 -18.19 -8.09
CA ASN A 421 -5.60 -18.49 -7.55
C ASN A 421 -4.55 -17.57 -8.17
N PHE A 422 -3.68 -16.96 -7.35
CA PHE A 422 -2.67 -16.02 -7.80
C PHE A 422 -1.32 -16.25 -7.13
N LEU A 423 -0.22 -16.11 -7.88
CA LEU A 423 1.12 -15.97 -7.31
C LEU A 423 1.51 -14.48 -7.31
N VAL A 424 1.70 -13.92 -6.13
CA VAL A 424 2.01 -12.50 -5.94
C VAL A 424 3.51 -12.31 -5.80
N ILE A 425 4.09 -11.54 -6.71
CA ILE A 425 5.52 -11.26 -6.74
C ILE A 425 5.80 -9.75 -6.81
N THR A 426 6.91 -9.31 -6.26
CA THR A 426 7.35 -7.91 -6.44
C THR A 426 7.73 -7.64 -7.90
N GLY A 427 8.35 -8.61 -8.55
CA GLY A 427 8.84 -8.54 -9.93
C GLY A 427 10.33 -8.22 -10.02
N ASP A 428 10.94 -8.69 -11.11
CA ASP A 428 12.34 -8.45 -11.41
C ASP A 428 12.58 -6.98 -11.79
N PRO A 429 13.73 -6.40 -11.47
CA PRO A 429 14.06 -5.05 -11.91
C PRO A 429 14.13 -4.96 -13.45
N ILE A 430 13.74 -3.81 -13.97
CA ILE A 430 13.85 -3.54 -15.41
C ILE A 430 15.34 -3.58 -15.82
N PRO A 431 15.70 -4.27 -16.92
CA PRO A 431 17.06 -4.32 -17.42
C PRO A 431 17.67 -2.93 -17.63
N SER A 432 18.92 -2.75 -17.26
CA SER A 432 19.62 -1.45 -17.29
C SER A 432 19.58 -0.76 -18.67
N LEU A 433 19.64 -1.53 -19.73
CA LEU A 433 19.61 -1.03 -21.11
C LEU A 433 18.31 -0.30 -21.51
N VAL A 434 17.19 -0.64 -20.88
CA VAL A 434 15.88 -0.05 -21.21
C VAL A 434 15.34 0.89 -20.13
N ARG A 435 16.05 1.09 -19.01
CA ARG A 435 15.62 1.97 -17.90
C ARG A 435 15.45 3.43 -18.29
N THR A 436 16.08 3.87 -19.37
CA THR A 436 15.94 5.24 -19.89
C THR A 436 14.59 5.48 -20.55
N THR A 437 13.99 4.42 -21.11
CA THR A 437 12.73 4.49 -21.88
C THR A 437 11.54 3.86 -21.14
N VAL A 438 11.81 2.89 -20.26
CA VAL A 438 10.78 2.20 -19.48
C VAL A 438 11.04 2.46 -17.99
N LYS A 439 10.05 3.00 -17.30
CA LYS A 439 10.09 3.24 -15.85
C LYS A 439 9.24 2.21 -15.12
N SER A 440 9.80 1.64 -14.06
CA SER A 440 9.02 0.82 -13.14
C SER A 440 8.07 1.69 -12.32
N VAL A 441 6.93 1.13 -11.92
CA VAL A 441 5.90 1.81 -11.13
C VAL A 441 6.07 1.52 -9.64
N PHE A 442 6.18 0.25 -9.25
CA PHE A 442 6.36 -0.22 -7.86
C PHE A 442 5.63 0.62 -6.80
N ASN A 443 4.30 0.83 -6.95
CA ASN A 443 3.54 1.52 -5.90
C ASN A 443 3.59 0.77 -4.56
N PHE A 444 3.79 -0.55 -4.60
CA PHE A 444 3.91 -1.43 -3.44
C PHE A 444 4.79 -2.66 -3.78
N ASP A 445 5.21 -3.37 -2.77
CA ASP A 445 5.86 -4.67 -2.91
C ASP A 445 4.82 -5.82 -2.87
N SER A 446 5.29 -7.06 -2.90
CA SER A 446 4.40 -8.23 -2.85
C SER A 446 3.58 -8.31 -1.56
N VAL A 447 4.07 -7.81 -0.43
CA VAL A 447 3.32 -7.79 0.84
C VAL A 447 2.19 -6.77 0.76
N GLY A 448 2.45 -5.56 0.24
CA GLY A 448 1.42 -4.55 0.02
C GLY A 448 0.32 -5.02 -0.94
N LEU A 449 0.68 -5.73 -2.02
CA LEU A 449 -0.33 -6.31 -2.94
C LEU A 449 -1.14 -7.43 -2.26
N MET A 450 -0.52 -8.26 -1.42
CA MET A 450 -1.24 -9.28 -0.62
C MET A 450 -2.22 -8.63 0.35
N GLN A 451 -1.89 -7.50 0.96
CA GLN A 451 -2.81 -6.75 1.82
C GLN A 451 -4.02 -6.22 1.02
N ILE A 452 -3.81 -5.74 -0.20
CA ILE A 452 -4.90 -5.34 -1.11
C ILE A 452 -5.81 -6.53 -1.42
N LEU A 453 -5.24 -7.71 -1.72
CA LEU A 453 -6.02 -8.92 -1.96
C LEU A 453 -6.81 -9.36 -0.71
N ALA A 454 -6.22 -9.25 0.49
CA ALA A 454 -6.93 -9.51 1.73
C ALA A 454 -8.13 -8.57 1.91
N ASP A 455 -7.96 -7.27 1.65
CA ASP A 455 -9.07 -6.31 1.69
C ASP A 455 -10.15 -6.64 0.64
N MET A 456 -9.76 -7.04 -0.58
CA MET A 456 -10.70 -7.43 -1.62
C MET A 456 -11.45 -8.73 -1.27
N ASN A 457 -10.81 -9.67 -0.59
CA ASN A 457 -11.44 -10.90 -0.08
C ASN A 457 -12.50 -10.60 0.99
N GLU A 458 -12.27 -9.58 1.82
CA GLU A 458 -13.27 -9.13 2.82
C GLU A 458 -14.43 -8.36 2.18
N GLU A 459 -14.24 -7.73 1.02
CA GLU A 459 -15.21 -6.81 0.40
C GLU A 459 -15.79 -7.37 -0.92
N GLN A 460 -15.00 -7.28 -2.01
CA GLN A 460 -15.49 -7.59 -3.36
C GLN A 460 -15.57 -9.10 -3.61
N PHE A 461 -14.63 -9.86 -3.06
CA PHE A 461 -14.50 -11.31 -3.26
C PHE A 461 -15.07 -12.13 -2.08
N ALA A 462 -15.82 -11.50 -1.17
CA ALA A 462 -16.31 -12.15 0.05
C ALA A 462 -17.13 -13.42 -0.18
N GLN A 463 -17.81 -13.55 -1.32
CA GLN A 463 -18.62 -14.74 -1.66
C GLN A 463 -17.75 -15.97 -2.03
N ALA A 464 -16.64 -15.74 -2.73
CA ALA A 464 -15.68 -16.77 -3.13
C ALA A 464 -14.27 -16.18 -3.04
N PRO A 465 -13.67 -16.13 -1.83
CA PRO A 465 -12.36 -15.52 -1.63
C PRO A 465 -11.28 -16.15 -2.50
N VAL A 466 -10.39 -15.31 -3.05
CA VAL A 466 -9.28 -15.80 -3.85
C VAL A 466 -8.14 -16.30 -2.96
N SER A 467 -7.49 -17.38 -3.39
CA SER A 467 -6.26 -17.90 -2.79
C SER A 467 -5.05 -17.25 -3.45
N TYR A 468 -4.09 -16.81 -2.65
CA TYR A 468 -2.84 -16.28 -3.18
C TYR A 468 -1.63 -16.71 -2.38
N GLY A 469 -0.53 -16.85 -3.09
CA GLY A 469 0.74 -17.24 -2.54
C GLY A 469 1.88 -16.32 -2.90
N GLY A 470 3.06 -16.62 -2.41
CA GLY A 470 4.28 -15.86 -2.66
C GLY A 470 5.46 -16.72 -3.08
N ALA A 471 6.51 -16.08 -3.58
CA ALA A 471 7.77 -16.74 -3.87
C ALA A 471 8.68 -16.78 -2.63
N ILE A 472 9.46 -17.87 -2.48
CA ILE A 472 10.55 -18.03 -1.54
C ILE A 472 11.87 -18.03 -2.32
N ASN A 473 12.82 -17.22 -1.87
CA ASN A 473 14.20 -17.24 -2.36
C ASN A 473 15.13 -17.85 -1.30
N GLN A 474 15.25 -19.17 -1.28
CA GLN A 474 16.12 -19.89 -0.37
C GLN A 474 17.62 -19.63 -0.61
N GLY A 475 17.99 -19.15 -1.80
CA GLY A 475 19.37 -18.76 -2.15
C GLY A 475 19.82 -17.43 -1.53
N ARG A 476 18.95 -16.72 -0.83
CA ARG A 476 19.29 -15.44 -0.19
C ARG A 476 20.40 -15.61 0.86
N ARG A 477 21.39 -14.70 0.85
CA ARG A 477 22.58 -14.78 1.73
C ARG A 477 22.22 -14.92 3.22
N ASN A 478 21.22 -14.18 3.68
CA ASN A 478 20.72 -14.27 5.05
C ASN A 478 19.35 -14.94 5.06
N LEU A 479 19.28 -16.17 5.56
CA LEU A 479 18.06 -16.96 5.60
C LEU A 479 17.03 -16.41 6.59
N GLU A 480 17.45 -15.82 7.72
CA GLU A 480 16.56 -15.21 8.72
C GLU A 480 15.71 -14.10 8.10
N VAL A 481 16.31 -13.32 7.20
CA VAL A 481 15.56 -12.28 6.46
C VAL A 481 14.48 -12.90 5.58
N GLU A 482 14.77 -14.04 4.94
CA GLU A 482 13.76 -14.71 4.10
C GLU A 482 12.66 -15.34 4.95
N ILE A 483 12.98 -15.98 6.06
CA ILE A 483 12.00 -16.49 7.04
C ILE A 483 11.08 -15.36 7.52
N GLY A 484 11.67 -14.20 7.89
CA GLY A 484 10.91 -13.02 8.27
C GLY A 484 9.98 -12.51 7.16
N ARG A 485 10.39 -12.59 5.89
CA ARG A 485 9.54 -12.23 4.74
C ARG A 485 8.40 -13.21 4.53
N VAL A 486 8.64 -14.50 4.67
CA VAL A 486 7.58 -15.52 4.59
C VAL A 486 6.54 -15.26 5.68
N LYS A 487 6.96 -15.03 6.93
CA LYS A 487 6.04 -14.69 8.04
C LYS A 487 5.21 -13.45 7.75
N LYS A 488 5.82 -12.38 7.18
CA LYS A 488 5.09 -11.18 6.77
C LYS A 488 4.05 -11.43 5.68
N LYS A 489 4.40 -12.24 4.68
CA LYS A 489 3.47 -12.62 3.60
C LYS A 489 2.30 -13.46 4.14
N MET A 490 2.57 -14.41 5.05
CA MET A 490 1.52 -15.18 5.72
C MET A 490 0.58 -14.27 6.54
N ALA A 491 1.14 -13.33 7.29
CA ALA A 491 0.35 -12.35 8.02
C ALA A 491 -0.50 -11.44 7.10
N ALA A 492 -0.07 -11.24 5.85
CA ALA A 492 -0.81 -10.55 4.80
C ALA A 492 -1.78 -11.48 4.03
N GLY A 493 -2.00 -12.72 4.49
CA GLY A 493 -3.00 -13.66 3.97
C GLY A 493 -2.48 -14.66 2.93
N ALA A 494 -1.17 -14.73 2.66
CA ALA A 494 -0.62 -15.75 1.75
C ALA A 494 -0.82 -17.16 2.32
N THR A 495 -1.37 -18.08 1.50
CA THR A 495 -1.74 -19.44 1.90
C THR A 495 -0.79 -20.51 1.41
N PHE A 496 0.06 -20.21 0.43
CA PHE A 496 1.06 -21.13 -0.13
C PHE A 496 2.29 -20.38 -0.65
N PHE A 497 3.36 -21.12 -0.91
CA PHE A 497 4.61 -20.57 -1.43
C PHE A 497 5.24 -21.47 -2.49
N LEU A 498 5.80 -20.85 -3.53
CA LEU A 498 6.63 -21.51 -4.53
C LEU A 498 8.09 -21.12 -4.29
N THR A 499 9.00 -22.12 -4.26
CA THR A 499 10.43 -21.83 -4.08
C THR A 499 11.10 -21.51 -5.42
N GLN A 500 12.28 -20.89 -5.35
CA GLN A 500 13.21 -20.94 -6.49
C GLN A 500 13.63 -22.40 -6.75
N PRO A 501 14.11 -22.73 -7.97
CA PRO A 501 14.55 -24.07 -8.27
C PRO A 501 15.58 -24.61 -7.26
N ILE A 502 15.34 -25.81 -6.77
CA ILE A 502 16.23 -26.55 -5.88
C ILE A 502 17.13 -27.44 -6.73
N SER A 503 18.44 -27.42 -6.49
CA SER A 503 19.40 -28.25 -7.23
C SER A 503 20.39 -28.97 -6.32
N THR A 504 20.42 -28.64 -5.02
CA THR A 504 21.38 -29.15 -4.05
C THR A 504 20.71 -29.51 -2.73
N LYS A 505 21.37 -30.37 -1.97
CA LYS A 505 20.92 -30.72 -0.61
C LYS A 505 20.90 -29.49 0.31
N GLU A 506 21.92 -28.60 0.21
CA GLU A 506 21.96 -27.37 0.99
C GLU A 506 20.71 -26.51 0.72
N SER A 507 20.36 -26.33 -0.56
CA SER A 507 19.16 -25.60 -0.96
C SER A 507 17.88 -26.26 -0.40
N ALA A 508 17.78 -27.58 -0.43
CA ALA A 508 16.66 -28.33 0.15
C ALA A 508 16.58 -28.15 1.68
N ASP A 509 17.71 -28.25 2.38
CA ASP A 509 17.78 -28.08 3.85
C ASP A 509 17.38 -26.66 4.27
N ARG A 510 17.72 -25.65 3.49
CA ARG A 510 17.29 -24.25 3.72
C ARG A 510 15.79 -24.10 3.56
N VAL A 511 15.16 -24.72 2.57
CA VAL A 511 13.70 -24.73 2.40
C VAL A 511 13.02 -25.48 3.55
N ARG A 512 13.57 -26.63 3.97
CA ARG A 512 13.09 -27.39 5.13
C ARG A 512 13.05 -26.49 6.38
N ARG A 513 14.13 -25.80 6.66
CA ARG A 513 14.20 -24.87 7.80
C ARG A 513 13.16 -23.77 7.71
N ILE A 514 12.94 -23.16 6.53
CA ILE A 514 11.87 -22.17 6.34
C ILE A 514 10.51 -22.78 6.71
N LYS A 515 10.22 -24.00 6.25
CA LYS A 515 8.96 -24.68 6.56
C LYS A 515 8.79 -24.95 8.05
N GLU A 516 9.82 -25.49 8.69
CA GLU A 516 9.81 -25.80 10.14
C GLU A 516 9.56 -24.55 11.00
N GLU A 517 10.18 -23.42 10.64
CA GLU A 517 10.04 -22.17 11.40
C GLU A 517 8.76 -21.36 11.09
N THR A 518 8.10 -21.63 9.95
CA THR A 518 6.93 -20.85 9.52
C THR A 518 5.64 -21.65 9.47
N GLY A 519 5.71 -22.98 9.31
CA GLY A 519 4.55 -23.82 9.02
C GLY A 519 3.94 -23.59 7.64
N ALA A 520 4.63 -22.89 6.74
CA ALA A 520 4.12 -22.52 5.42
C ALA A 520 3.85 -23.75 4.53
N ARG A 521 2.78 -23.69 3.70
CA ARG A 521 2.59 -24.66 2.61
C ARG A 521 3.58 -24.33 1.50
N ILE A 522 4.47 -25.26 1.17
CA ILE A 522 5.58 -25.04 0.23
C ILE A 522 5.54 -26.06 -0.91
N LEU A 523 5.48 -25.54 -2.14
CA LEU A 523 5.74 -26.32 -3.35
C LEU A 523 7.20 -26.08 -3.76
N CYS A 524 7.99 -27.15 -3.76
CA CYS A 524 9.41 -27.10 -4.08
C CYS A 524 9.63 -26.93 -5.58
N GLY A 525 10.39 -25.89 -5.97
CA GLY A 525 10.71 -25.58 -7.36
C GLY A 525 11.66 -26.61 -7.98
N ILE A 526 11.31 -27.14 -9.13
CA ILE A 526 12.09 -28.11 -9.90
C ILE A 526 12.27 -27.57 -11.32
N MET A 527 13.52 -27.41 -11.76
CA MET A 527 13.88 -27.02 -13.09
C MET A 527 14.86 -28.04 -13.69
N PRO A 528 14.39 -28.98 -14.50
CA PRO A 528 15.26 -29.95 -15.17
C PRO A 528 16.01 -29.28 -16.31
N PHE A 529 17.32 -29.06 -16.18
CA PHE A 529 18.14 -28.54 -17.27
C PHE A 529 18.24 -29.57 -18.40
N VAL A 530 18.31 -29.12 -19.64
CA VAL A 530 18.22 -30.00 -20.81
C VAL A 530 19.49 -30.03 -21.67
N SER A 531 20.51 -29.25 -21.29
CA SER A 531 21.81 -29.23 -21.96
C SER A 531 22.83 -28.42 -21.15
N LEU A 532 24.12 -28.61 -21.42
CA LEU A 532 25.19 -27.81 -20.83
C LEU A 532 24.98 -26.29 -21.10
N LYS A 533 24.61 -25.93 -22.32
CA LYS A 533 24.32 -24.53 -22.68
C LYS A 533 23.18 -23.94 -21.83
N ASN A 534 22.11 -24.71 -21.61
CA ASN A 534 20.99 -24.27 -20.79
C ASN A 534 21.39 -24.13 -19.32
N ALA A 535 22.07 -25.12 -18.74
CA ALA A 535 22.53 -25.06 -17.35
C ALA A 535 23.56 -23.93 -17.13
N THR A 536 24.49 -23.74 -18.05
CA THR A 536 25.46 -22.63 -18.00
C THR A 536 24.79 -21.26 -18.07
N PHE A 537 23.79 -21.10 -18.94
CA PHE A 537 23.00 -19.86 -19.03
C PHE A 537 22.28 -19.58 -17.71
N MET A 538 21.62 -20.59 -17.13
CA MET A 538 20.90 -20.44 -15.85
C MET A 538 21.85 -20.06 -14.71
N LYS A 539 23.04 -20.65 -14.68
CA LYS A 539 24.07 -20.33 -13.68
C LYS A 539 24.56 -18.89 -13.72
N ASN A 540 24.80 -18.37 -14.92
CA ASN A 540 25.53 -17.11 -15.08
C ASN A 540 24.64 -15.90 -15.35
N GLU A 541 23.43 -16.10 -15.88
CA GLU A 541 22.57 -14.99 -16.32
C GLU A 541 21.23 -14.91 -15.57
N MET A 542 20.80 -15.97 -14.88
CA MET A 542 19.53 -15.97 -14.17
C MET A 542 19.74 -15.81 -12.66
N ALA A 543 19.39 -14.65 -12.15
CA ALA A 543 19.48 -14.37 -10.72
C ALA A 543 18.50 -15.26 -9.91
N GLY A 544 18.98 -15.81 -8.79
CA GLY A 544 18.17 -16.63 -7.89
C GLY A 544 18.12 -18.12 -8.23
N ILE A 545 18.73 -18.56 -9.32
CA ILE A 545 18.88 -19.98 -9.66
C ILE A 545 20.30 -20.43 -9.30
N ASP A 546 20.41 -21.32 -8.33
CA ASP A 546 21.69 -21.87 -7.88
C ASP A 546 22.03 -23.14 -8.68
N VAL A 547 22.99 -23.03 -9.59
CA VAL A 547 23.51 -24.14 -10.39
C VAL A 547 24.98 -24.33 -10.02
N THR A 548 25.25 -25.37 -9.24
CA THR A 548 26.64 -25.69 -8.80
C THR A 548 27.45 -26.32 -9.92
N ASP A 549 28.79 -26.36 -9.72
CA ASP A 549 29.69 -27.03 -10.66
C ASP A 549 29.39 -28.54 -10.76
N GLU A 550 28.91 -29.17 -9.67
CA GLU A 550 28.47 -30.58 -9.66
C GLU A 550 27.25 -30.79 -10.57
N VAL A 551 26.29 -29.87 -10.57
CA VAL A 551 25.14 -29.93 -11.49
C VAL A 551 25.60 -29.72 -12.93
N LEU A 552 26.50 -28.75 -13.18
CA LEU A 552 27.06 -28.53 -14.52
C LEU A 552 27.82 -29.74 -15.05
N ALA A 553 28.58 -30.45 -14.21
CA ALA A 553 29.38 -31.61 -14.59
C ALA A 553 28.53 -32.82 -15.08
N ARG A 554 27.21 -32.78 -14.85
CA ARG A 554 26.25 -33.79 -15.37
C ARG A 554 26.02 -33.65 -16.89
N TYR A 555 26.36 -32.47 -17.44
CA TYR A 555 26.10 -32.11 -18.84
C TYR A 555 27.42 -31.96 -19.59
N ARG A 556 27.57 -32.73 -20.67
CA ARG A 556 28.72 -32.60 -21.60
C ARG A 556 28.28 -31.90 -22.89
N ALA A 557 29.21 -31.28 -23.56
CA ALA A 557 28.94 -30.54 -24.81
C ALA A 557 28.54 -31.43 -25.99
N ASP A 558 28.91 -32.71 -25.93
CA ASP A 558 28.67 -33.73 -26.95
C ASP A 558 27.37 -34.55 -26.73
N MET A 559 26.63 -34.29 -25.64
CA MET A 559 25.35 -34.96 -25.37
C MET A 559 24.32 -34.72 -26.46
N THR A 560 23.61 -35.79 -26.81
CA THR A 560 22.38 -35.66 -27.61
C THR A 560 21.30 -34.94 -26.86
N ARG A 561 20.23 -34.58 -27.54
CA ARG A 561 19.07 -33.97 -26.91
C ARG A 561 18.44 -34.89 -25.86
N GLU A 562 18.31 -36.16 -26.20
CA GLU A 562 17.73 -37.20 -25.34
C GLU A 562 18.58 -37.42 -24.06
N GLU A 563 19.90 -37.50 -24.21
CA GLU A 563 20.84 -37.64 -23.09
C GLU A 563 20.75 -36.43 -22.15
N GLY A 564 20.66 -35.19 -22.69
CA GLY A 564 20.49 -33.98 -21.88
C GLY A 564 19.15 -33.94 -21.14
N GLU A 565 18.05 -34.35 -21.81
CA GLU A 565 16.74 -34.47 -21.16
C GLU A 565 16.75 -35.53 -20.05
N GLN A 566 17.41 -36.70 -20.28
CA GLN A 566 17.53 -37.74 -19.29
C GLN A 566 18.32 -37.30 -18.05
N ALA A 567 19.41 -36.55 -18.25
CA ALA A 567 20.16 -35.95 -17.13
C ALA A 567 19.29 -34.99 -16.31
N GLY A 568 18.44 -34.19 -16.96
CA GLY A 568 17.48 -33.30 -16.29
C GLY A 568 16.39 -34.04 -15.55
N ILE A 569 15.85 -35.13 -16.12
CA ILE A 569 14.87 -36.00 -15.45
C ILE A 569 15.48 -36.60 -14.18
N GLN A 570 16.71 -37.11 -14.26
CA GLN A 570 17.41 -37.67 -13.12
C GLN A 570 17.62 -36.63 -12.02
N LEU A 571 18.05 -35.41 -12.37
CA LEU A 571 18.18 -34.32 -11.40
C LEU A 571 16.83 -34.01 -10.73
N ALA A 572 15.74 -33.95 -11.49
CA ALA A 572 14.41 -33.69 -10.94
C ALA A 572 13.97 -34.79 -9.95
N LYS A 573 14.21 -36.08 -10.26
CA LYS A 573 13.92 -37.19 -9.36
C LYS A 573 14.74 -37.13 -8.06
N GLU A 574 15.99 -36.72 -8.13
CA GLU A 574 16.85 -36.50 -6.95
C GLU A 574 16.31 -35.34 -6.08
N VAL A 575 15.85 -34.24 -6.68
CA VAL A 575 15.25 -33.12 -5.94
C VAL A 575 13.96 -33.58 -5.24
N ILE A 576 13.12 -34.36 -5.92
CA ILE A 576 11.92 -34.95 -5.31
C ILE A 576 12.31 -35.79 -4.09
N ALA A 577 13.27 -36.70 -4.23
CA ALA A 577 13.73 -37.57 -3.13
C ALA A 577 14.33 -36.78 -1.94
N MET A 578 15.01 -35.66 -2.21
CA MET A 578 15.56 -34.78 -1.15
C MET A 578 14.51 -33.99 -0.38
N THR A 579 13.32 -33.81 -0.95
CA THR A 579 12.29 -32.89 -0.42
C THR A 579 10.98 -33.60 -0.07
N GLU A 580 10.85 -34.89 -0.39
CA GLU A 580 9.61 -35.67 -0.26
C GLU A 580 9.03 -35.67 1.15
N ASP A 581 9.86 -35.68 2.17
CA ASP A 581 9.45 -35.78 3.57
C ASP A 581 8.85 -34.48 4.12
N PHE A 582 9.13 -33.30 3.51
CA PHE A 582 8.61 -32.03 3.99
C PHE A 582 7.82 -31.19 2.97
N ALA A 583 8.02 -31.39 1.65
CA ALA A 583 7.32 -30.62 0.63
C ALA A 583 5.81 -30.92 0.64
N ASP A 584 4.96 -29.92 0.45
CA ASP A 584 3.52 -30.11 0.23
C ASP A 584 3.22 -30.40 -1.24
N GLY A 585 4.15 -30.11 -2.12
CA GLY A 585 4.05 -30.34 -3.55
C GLY A 585 5.29 -29.90 -4.31
N TYR A 586 5.18 -29.92 -5.62
CA TYR A 586 6.26 -29.59 -6.54
C TYR A 586 5.79 -28.57 -7.56
N TYR A 587 6.70 -27.64 -7.89
CA TYR A 587 6.49 -26.61 -8.89
C TYR A 587 7.51 -26.77 -10.02
N PHE A 588 7.04 -27.22 -11.18
CA PHE A 588 7.89 -27.50 -12.33
C PHE A 588 7.96 -26.33 -13.30
N SER A 589 9.17 -25.90 -13.63
CA SER A 589 9.46 -24.97 -14.72
C SER A 589 10.33 -25.64 -15.78
N PHE A 590 9.72 -26.01 -16.92
CA PHE A 590 10.42 -26.75 -17.97
C PHE A 590 11.05 -25.78 -19.00
N PRO A 591 12.38 -25.84 -19.21
CA PRO A 591 13.02 -25.07 -20.27
C PRO A 591 12.35 -25.30 -21.63
N PHE A 592 12.01 -24.21 -22.33
CA PHE A 592 11.36 -24.26 -23.65
C PHE A 592 9.99 -24.97 -23.69
N ASN A 593 9.26 -24.97 -22.56
CA ASN A 593 7.98 -25.67 -22.39
C ASN A 593 8.03 -27.18 -22.74
N ARG A 594 9.14 -27.87 -22.43
CA ARG A 594 9.29 -29.32 -22.67
C ARG A 594 8.53 -30.16 -21.64
N VAL A 595 7.24 -29.94 -21.55
CA VAL A 595 6.35 -30.53 -20.53
C VAL A 595 6.23 -32.06 -20.62
N THR A 596 6.60 -32.69 -21.76
CA THR A 596 6.66 -34.15 -21.94
C THR A 596 7.63 -34.84 -20.98
N MET A 597 8.55 -34.11 -20.36
CA MET A 597 9.44 -34.66 -19.32
C MET A 597 8.69 -34.98 -18.02
N LEU A 598 7.52 -34.35 -17.76
CA LEU A 598 6.81 -34.50 -16.49
C LEU A 598 6.42 -35.95 -16.19
N GLU A 599 5.82 -36.64 -17.15
CA GLU A 599 5.41 -38.03 -16.99
C GLU A 599 6.60 -38.93 -16.60
N LYS A 600 7.74 -38.75 -17.28
CA LYS A 600 8.98 -39.53 -16.99
C LYS A 600 9.62 -39.19 -15.62
N ILE A 601 9.31 -38.02 -15.08
CA ILE A 601 9.77 -37.61 -13.74
C ILE A 601 8.88 -38.22 -12.66
N LEU A 602 7.58 -38.27 -12.89
CA LEU A 602 6.60 -38.75 -11.91
C LEU A 602 6.45 -40.28 -11.89
N ASP A 603 6.81 -40.97 -12.99
CA ASP A 603 6.94 -42.42 -13.06
C ASP A 603 8.16 -42.92 -12.23
#